data_44bc621e6793ca2dfc10335481f751d4
#
_entry.id   44bc621e6793ca2dfc10335481f751d4
#
_cell.length_a   1.000
_cell.length_b   1.000
_cell.length_c   1.000
_cell.angle_alpha   90.00
_cell.angle_beta   90.00
_cell.angle_gamma   90.00
#
_symmetry.space_group_name_H-M   'P 1'
#
loop_
_entity.id
_entity.type
_entity.pdbx_description
1 polymer ?
#
loop_
_entity_poly.entity_id
_entity_poly.type
_entity_poly.pdbx_seq_one_letter_code
_entity_poly.pdbx_strand_id
1 'polypeptide(L)'
;DIVEQHYENGLSNDVIKISEAYADGINHYASLHPDKAFKGVFPVEGKDIVAGFIHRMPLMFGLDGTLGRLASNEYPSKDKSSSAYQSKALNQRMLGSNVIALSPERTDDKSTRILINSHQPWVGPVAWYEVHLNSNEGWNMIGGLFPGSPVVLVGHNENIGWSHTVNSPDLIDTYELSINPQNPNQYYFDGRYENFEISEAKIKVKIWGPIKWTFKRKVFRSKHGPVIKNDHGSYAVRYSG
;
A
#
# COMPACT_ATOMS: atom_id res chain seq x y z
N ASP A 1 15.32 2.27 -5.52
CA ASP A 1 14.00 1.80 -5.14
C ASP A 1 14.15 0.58 -4.22
N ILE A 2 13.36 0.50 -3.13
CA ILE A 2 13.43 -0.59 -2.13
C ILE A 2 13.19 -1.94 -2.78
N VAL A 3 12.20 -2.05 -3.65
CA VAL A 3 11.88 -3.32 -4.33
C VAL A 3 13.04 -3.76 -5.19
N GLU A 4 13.61 -2.88 -6.00
CA GLU A 4 14.75 -3.18 -6.86
C GLU A 4 15.97 -3.69 -6.08
N GLN A 5 16.19 -3.16 -4.88
CA GLN A 5 17.33 -3.53 -4.03
C GLN A 5 17.14 -4.84 -3.27
N HIS A 6 15.88 -5.19 -2.97
CA HIS A 6 15.58 -6.29 -2.06
C HIS A 6 14.79 -7.44 -2.70
N TYR A 7 14.36 -7.34 -3.96
CA TYR A 7 13.53 -8.35 -4.59
C TYR A 7 14.18 -9.72 -4.59
N GLU A 8 15.43 -9.81 -5.03
CA GLU A 8 16.13 -11.09 -5.13
C GLU A 8 16.64 -11.63 -3.79
N ASN A 9 17.03 -10.75 -2.86
CA ASN A 9 17.73 -11.14 -1.63
C ASN A 9 16.87 -11.00 -0.37
N GLY A 10 15.72 -10.32 -0.46
CA GLY A 10 14.83 -10.04 0.67
C GLY A 10 13.56 -10.88 0.68
N LEU A 11 13.28 -11.63 -0.38
CA LEU A 11 12.11 -12.48 -0.52
C LEU A 11 12.48 -13.96 -0.58
N SER A 12 11.56 -14.83 -0.15
CA SER A 12 11.74 -16.27 -0.36
C SER A 12 11.57 -16.62 -1.85
N ASN A 13 12.24 -17.69 -2.28
CA ASN A 13 12.12 -18.19 -3.65
C ASN A 13 10.67 -18.48 -4.07
N ASP A 14 9.82 -18.92 -3.14
CA ASP A 14 8.42 -19.20 -3.42
C ASP A 14 7.62 -17.92 -3.68
N VAL A 15 7.89 -16.84 -2.96
CA VAL A 15 7.27 -15.53 -3.20
C VAL A 15 7.71 -14.99 -4.56
N ILE A 16 8.98 -15.11 -4.92
CA ILE A 16 9.49 -14.70 -6.23
C ILE A 16 8.77 -15.49 -7.33
N LYS A 17 8.79 -16.83 -7.26
CA LYS A 17 8.16 -17.70 -8.27
C LYS A 17 6.68 -17.42 -8.47
N ILE A 18 5.91 -17.24 -7.38
CA ILE A 18 4.48 -16.97 -7.49
C ILE A 18 4.21 -15.58 -8.07
N SER A 19 5.06 -14.61 -7.76
CA SER A 19 4.95 -13.24 -8.31
C SER A 19 5.27 -13.22 -9.80
N GLU A 20 6.32 -13.93 -10.25
CA GLU A 20 6.67 -14.05 -11.66
C GLU A 20 5.58 -14.80 -12.44
N ALA A 21 5.09 -15.94 -11.93
CA ALA A 21 4.01 -16.68 -12.57
C ALA A 21 2.72 -15.86 -12.69
N TYR A 22 2.42 -15.03 -11.70
CA TYR A 22 1.27 -14.13 -11.76
C TYR A 22 1.47 -13.02 -12.80
N ALA A 23 2.66 -12.45 -12.89
CA ALA A 23 3.02 -11.47 -13.92
C ALA A 23 2.93 -12.08 -15.34
N ASP A 24 3.41 -13.30 -15.53
CA ASP A 24 3.28 -14.04 -16.80
C ASP A 24 1.81 -14.22 -17.20
N GLY A 25 0.94 -14.58 -16.24
CA GLY A 25 -0.50 -14.70 -16.49
C GLY A 25 -1.14 -13.39 -16.94
N ILE A 26 -0.78 -12.26 -16.28
CA ILE A 26 -1.25 -10.92 -16.67
C ILE A 26 -0.75 -10.54 -18.06
N ASN A 27 0.53 -10.77 -18.34
CA ASN A 27 1.13 -10.48 -19.66
C ASN A 27 0.48 -11.30 -20.77
N HIS A 28 0.21 -12.59 -20.49
CA HIS A 28 -0.51 -13.45 -21.43
C HIS A 28 -1.90 -12.92 -21.73
N TYR A 29 -2.68 -12.56 -20.70
CA TYR A 29 -4.01 -11.97 -20.89
C TYR A 29 -3.94 -10.65 -21.68
N ALA A 30 -2.98 -9.78 -21.37
CA ALA A 30 -2.79 -8.52 -22.09
C ALA A 30 -2.46 -8.73 -23.57
N SER A 31 -1.69 -9.78 -23.89
CA SER A 31 -1.37 -10.14 -25.29
C SER A 31 -2.59 -10.60 -26.08
N LEU A 32 -3.53 -11.28 -25.43
CA LEU A 32 -4.79 -11.73 -26.04
C LEU A 32 -5.85 -10.61 -26.12
N HIS A 33 -5.72 -9.58 -25.29
CA HIS A 33 -6.68 -8.49 -25.18
C HIS A 33 -6.01 -7.10 -25.25
N PRO A 34 -5.34 -6.77 -26.38
CA PRO A 34 -4.56 -5.54 -26.50
C PRO A 34 -5.42 -4.27 -26.43
N ASP A 35 -6.71 -4.39 -26.71
CA ASP A 35 -7.71 -3.34 -26.58
C ASP A 35 -8.01 -2.96 -25.13
N LYS A 36 -7.84 -3.90 -24.19
CA LYS A 36 -8.03 -3.71 -22.74
C LYS A 36 -6.73 -3.37 -22.01
N ALA A 37 -5.59 -3.63 -22.63
CA ALA A 37 -4.29 -3.40 -22.01
C ALA A 37 -3.90 -1.91 -22.01
N PHE A 38 -3.49 -1.38 -20.87
CA PHE A 38 -3.00 0.00 -20.78
C PHE A 38 -1.65 0.12 -21.49
N LYS A 39 -1.58 1.01 -22.47
CA LYS A 39 -0.35 1.25 -23.23
C LYS A 39 0.79 1.74 -22.34
N GLY A 40 1.92 1.08 -22.44
CA GLY A 40 3.15 1.44 -21.72
C GLY A 40 3.23 0.93 -20.28
N VAL A 41 2.31 0.02 -19.89
CA VAL A 41 2.37 -0.71 -18.62
C VAL A 41 2.99 -2.08 -18.82
N PHE A 42 2.72 -2.74 -19.94
CA PHE A 42 3.16 -4.10 -20.24
C PHE A 42 4.49 -4.14 -20.99
N PRO A 43 5.32 -5.17 -20.79
CA PRO A 43 5.09 -6.29 -19.86
C PRO A 43 5.28 -5.85 -18.40
N VAL A 44 4.60 -6.54 -17.47
CA VAL A 44 4.84 -6.45 -16.04
C VAL A 44 5.75 -7.59 -15.58
N GLU A 45 6.50 -7.38 -14.51
CA GLU A 45 7.42 -8.34 -13.91
C GLU A 45 6.98 -8.72 -12.50
N GLY A 46 7.48 -9.79 -11.92
CA GLY A 46 7.16 -10.19 -10.55
C GLY A 46 7.45 -9.09 -9.52
N LYS A 47 8.51 -8.32 -9.74
CA LYS A 47 8.83 -7.16 -8.90
C LYS A 47 7.76 -6.06 -8.92
N ASP A 48 7.02 -5.89 -10.02
CA ASP A 48 5.92 -4.94 -10.11
C ASP A 48 4.73 -5.38 -9.25
N ILE A 49 4.50 -6.70 -9.16
CA ILE A 49 3.48 -7.29 -8.29
C ILE A 49 3.80 -6.97 -6.82
N VAL A 50 5.05 -7.21 -6.40
CA VAL A 50 5.53 -6.90 -5.05
C VAL A 50 5.48 -5.39 -4.79
N ALA A 51 5.92 -4.56 -5.74
CA ALA A 51 5.87 -3.11 -5.65
C ALA A 51 4.43 -2.59 -5.46
N GLY A 52 3.47 -3.18 -6.17
CA GLY A 52 2.04 -2.86 -6.02
C GLY A 52 1.53 -3.13 -4.61
N PHE A 53 1.99 -4.18 -3.96
CA PHE A 53 1.65 -4.51 -2.58
C PHE A 53 2.28 -3.52 -1.59
N ILE A 54 3.59 -3.30 -1.68
CA ILE A 54 4.34 -2.38 -0.81
C ILE A 54 3.81 -0.95 -0.93
N HIS A 55 3.48 -0.50 -2.13
CA HIS A 55 2.91 0.83 -2.36
C HIS A 55 1.54 1.00 -1.70
N ARG A 56 0.73 -0.05 -1.69
CA ARG A 56 -0.66 -0.02 -1.23
C ARG A 56 -0.79 -0.05 0.29
N MET A 57 0.07 -0.79 0.97
CA MET A 57 -0.01 -0.99 2.42
C MET A 57 0.03 0.31 3.23
N PRO A 58 0.96 1.26 3.02
CA PRO A 58 0.97 2.52 3.76
C PRO A 58 -0.31 3.36 3.58
N LEU A 59 -0.95 3.26 2.40
CA LEU A 59 -2.19 3.99 2.11
C LEU A 59 -3.38 3.43 2.91
N MET A 60 -3.39 2.13 3.22
CA MET A 60 -4.42 1.54 4.09
C MET A 60 -4.37 2.07 5.51
N PHE A 61 -3.22 2.58 5.96
CA PHE A 61 -3.01 3.11 7.31
C PHE A 61 -2.96 4.64 7.35
N GLY A 62 -3.43 5.34 6.31
CA GLY A 62 -3.66 6.78 6.31
C GLY A 62 -2.44 7.66 6.02
N LEU A 63 -1.38 7.08 5.44
CA LEU A 63 -0.19 7.86 5.04
C LEU A 63 -0.54 8.94 4.02
N ASP A 64 -1.43 8.65 3.07
CA ASP A 64 -1.94 9.60 2.08
C ASP A 64 -2.62 10.82 2.74
N GLY A 65 -3.42 10.59 3.78
CA GLY A 65 -4.07 11.65 4.54
C GLY A 65 -3.06 12.56 5.25
N THR A 66 -2.02 11.98 5.85
CA THR A 66 -0.95 12.74 6.52
C THR A 66 -0.15 13.57 5.51
N LEU A 67 0.28 12.95 4.40
CA LEU A 67 1.00 13.65 3.34
C LEU A 67 0.14 14.73 2.67
N GLY A 68 -1.15 14.44 2.45
CA GLY A 68 -2.11 15.38 1.86
C GLY A 68 -2.30 16.64 2.69
N ARG A 69 -2.45 16.53 4.01
CA ARG A 69 -2.56 17.69 4.93
C ARG A 69 -1.31 18.56 4.88
N LEU A 70 -0.14 17.95 5.01
CA LEU A 70 1.12 18.71 4.94
C LEU A 70 1.31 19.40 3.59
N ALA A 71 0.93 18.73 2.48
CA ALA A 71 1.01 19.29 1.14
C ALA A 71 -0.03 20.40 0.90
N SER A 72 -1.16 20.39 1.62
CA SER A 72 -2.22 21.42 1.61
C SER A 72 -1.93 22.57 2.57
N ASN A 73 -0.71 22.68 3.07
CA ASN A 73 -0.28 23.75 3.98
C ASN A 73 -0.96 23.74 5.34
N GLU A 74 -1.37 22.56 5.81
CA GLU A 74 -1.93 22.40 7.14
C GLU A 74 -0.81 22.15 8.17
N TYR A 75 -0.96 22.74 9.38
CA TYR A 75 -0.08 22.44 10.50
C TYR A 75 -0.37 21.02 11.03
N PRO A 76 0.63 20.20 11.36
CA PRO A 76 0.40 18.88 11.94
C PRO A 76 -0.34 19.03 13.27
N SER A 77 -1.56 18.51 13.32
CA SER A 77 -2.34 18.52 14.57
C SER A 77 -1.72 17.55 15.58
N LYS A 78 -1.58 18.00 16.83
CA LYS A 78 -1.23 17.14 17.97
C LYS A 78 -2.40 16.25 18.42
N ASP A 79 -3.60 16.53 17.91
CA ASP A 79 -4.79 15.76 18.25
C ASP A 79 -4.76 14.40 17.56
N LYS A 80 -4.54 13.35 18.34
CA LYS A 80 -4.58 11.95 17.88
C LYS A 80 -5.99 11.48 17.43
N SER A 81 -7.01 12.33 17.54
CA SER A 81 -8.38 12.06 17.11
C SER A 81 -8.58 12.14 15.59
N SER A 82 -7.52 12.26 14.82
CA SER A 82 -7.53 12.39 13.37
C SER A 82 -7.95 11.11 12.59
N SER A 83 -8.55 10.11 13.25
CA SER A 83 -9.40 9.10 12.58
C SER A 83 -10.49 9.74 11.69
N ALA A 84 -10.83 11.01 11.95
CA ALA A 84 -11.77 11.77 11.12
C ALA A 84 -11.27 12.07 9.71
N TYR A 85 -9.98 11.97 9.41
CA TYR A 85 -9.46 12.29 8.09
C TYR A 85 -9.34 11.07 7.17
N GLN A 86 -9.17 9.87 7.72
CA GLN A 86 -9.33 8.63 6.94
C GLN A 86 -10.70 8.56 6.24
N SER A 87 -11.68 9.29 6.76
CA SER A 87 -13.04 9.26 6.29
C SER A 87 -13.35 10.21 5.12
N LYS A 88 -12.53 11.23 4.87
CA LYS A 88 -12.83 12.21 3.80
C LYS A 88 -12.26 11.82 2.44
N ALA A 89 -11.12 11.11 2.41
CA ALA A 89 -10.49 10.67 1.18
C ALA A 89 -11.13 9.38 0.60
N LEU A 90 -11.76 8.55 1.43
CA LEU A 90 -12.39 7.28 1.06
C LEU A 90 -13.89 7.23 1.35
N ASN A 91 -14.66 8.33 1.14
CA ASN A 91 -16.11 8.33 1.38
C ASN A 91 -16.50 7.65 2.69
N GLN A 92 -16.08 8.22 3.81
CA GLN A 92 -16.60 8.07 5.18
C GLN A 92 -17.30 6.73 5.56
N ARG A 93 -16.90 5.63 5.00
CA ARG A 93 -17.34 4.32 5.51
C ARG A 93 -16.31 3.88 6.53
N MET A 94 -16.76 3.67 7.76
CA MET A 94 -15.92 3.08 8.80
C MET A 94 -15.37 1.76 8.28
N LEU A 95 -14.10 1.73 7.93
CA LEU A 95 -13.40 0.49 7.64
C LEU A 95 -13.37 -0.32 8.93
N GLY A 96 -13.73 -1.55 8.84
CA GLY A 96 -13.76 -2.48 9.96
C GLY A 96 -13.92 -3.88 9.41
N SER A 97 -14.07 -4.85 10.26
CA SER A 97 -14.37 -6.23 9.87
C SER A 97 -14.82 -7.02 11.07
N ASN A 98 -15.62 -8.06 10.83
CA ASN A 98 -16.01 -8.99 11.86
C ASN A 98 -15.66 -10.41 11.42
N VAL A 99 -15.10 -11.19 12.33
CA VAL A 99 -14.84 -12.62 12.13
C VAL A 99 -15.42 -13.38 13.31
N ILE A 100 -16.21 -14.42 13.01
CA ILE A 100 -16.77 -15.31 14.02
C ILE A 100 -16.43 -16.74 13.63
N ALA A 101 -15.75 -17.46 14.50
CA ALA A 101 -15.48 -18.87 14.35
C ALA A 101 -16.32 -19.68 15.36
N LEU A 102 -16.97 -20.73 14.88
CA LEU A 102 -17.73 -21.67 15.70
C LEU A 102 -17.06 -23.04 15.66
N SER A 103 -16.79 -23.58 16.83
CA SER A 103 -16.28 -24.94 16.98
C SER A 103 -17.37 -25.99 16.74
N PRO A 104 -17.01 -27.26 16.46
CA PRO A 104 -17.96 -28.33 16.23
C PRO A 104 -18.96 -28.60 17.39
N GLU A 105 -18.55 -28.27 18.62
CA GLU A 105 -19.41 -28.42 19.80
C GLU A 105 -20.59 -27.44 19.79
N ARG A 106 -20.48 -26.35 19.03
CA ARG A 106 -21.47 -25.28 18.93
C ARG A 106 -22.36 -25.37 17.69
N THR A 107 -22.25 -26.44 16.91
CA THR A 107 -23.04 -26.65 15.70
C THR A 107 -23.75 -27.99 15.75
N ASP A 108 -24.98 -28.08 15.23
CA ASP A 108 -25.76 -29.29 15.26
C ASP A 108 -25.15 -30.41 14.41
N ASP A 109 -24.57 -30.05 13.29
CA ASP A 109 -23.95 -30.97 12.34
C ASP A 109 -22.45 -31.25 12.63
N LYS A 110 -21.97 -30.78 13.79
CA LYS A 110 -20.57 -30.94 14.22
C LYS A 110 -19.53 -30.37 13.24
N SER A 111 -19.90 -29.43 12.39
CA SER A 111 -19.00 -28.75 11.48
C SER A 111 -18.35 -27.53 12.15
N THR A 112 -17.09 -27.25 11.81
CA THR A 112 -16.47 -25.95 12.08
C THR A 112 -17.00 -24.91 11.10
N ARG A 113 -17.37 -23.73 11.57
CA ARG A 113 -17.84 -22.64 10.72
C ARG A 113 -17.06 -21.37 10.97
N ILE A 114 -16.79 -20.64 9.90
CA ILE A 114 -16.21 -19.30 9.95
C ILE A 114 -17.10 -18.33 9.18
N LEU A 115 -17.49 -17.24 9.83
CA LEU A 115 -18.15 -16.11 9.19
C LEU A 115 -17.10 -15.01 9.01
N ILE A 116 -16.94 -14.57 7.78
CA ILE A 116 -16.00 -13.51 7.39
C ILE A 116 -16.84 -12.35 6.86
N ASN A 117 -16.78 -11.19 7.52
CA ASN A 117 -17.47 -9.98 7.10
C ASN A 117 -16.52 -8.81 7.06
N SER A 118 -15.88 -8.62 5.93
CA SER A 118 -14.91 -7.54 5.69
C SER A 118 -15.60 -6.29 5.19
N HIS A 119 -15.39 -5.16 5.86
CA HIS A 119 -15.93 -3.85 5.46
C HIS A 119 -14.96 -3.16 4.50
N GLN A 120 -14.86 -3.66 3.28
CA GLN A 120 -13.99 -3.11 2.23
C GLN A 120 -14.82 -2.38 1.16
N PRO A 121 -14.23 -1.44 0.42
CA PRO A 121 -14.89 -0.78 -0.71
C PRO A 121 -15.35 -1.80 -1.76
N TRP A 122 -16.48 -1.50 -2.43
CA TRP A 122 -16.99 -2.34 -3.51
C TRP A 122 -16.22 -2.16 -4.83
N VAL A 123 -15.43 -1.11 -4.93
CA VAL A 123 -14.64 -0.77 -6.13
C VAL A 123 -13.24 -0.27 -5.71
N GLY A 124 -12.30 -0.40 -6.62
CA GLY A 124 -10.93 0.09 -6.43
C GLY A 124 -9.94 -1.00 -5.99
N PRO A 125 -8.70 -0.62 -5.68
CA PRO A 125 -7.59 -1.57 -5.54
C PRO A 125 -7.64 -2.45 -4.28
N VAL A 126 -8.53 -2.15 -3.34
CA VAL A 126 -8.74 -2.92 -2.11
C VAL A 126 -10.15 -3.51 -2.03
N ALA A 127 -10.91 -3.53 -3.13
CA ALA A 127 -12.14 -4.29 -3.24
C ALA A 127 -11.81 -5.79 -3.28
N TRP A 128 -12.66 -6.61 -2.65
CA TRP A 128 -12.48 -8.05 -2.70
C TRP A 128 -12.83 -8.62 -4.08
N TYR A 129 -12.00 -9.55 -4.53
CA TYR A 129 -12.25 -10.39 -5.69
C TYR A 129 -12.27 -11.84 -5.20
N GLU A 130 -13.39 -12.54 -5.41
CA GLU A 130 -13.56 -13.93 -4.99
C GLU A 130 -12.87 -14.86 -5.97
N VAL A 131 -12.13 -15.84 -5.44
CA VAL A 131 -11.40 -16.83 -6.22
C VAL A 131 -11.47 -18.20 -5.57
N HIS A 132 -11.39 -19.23 -6.40
CA HIS A 132 -11.09 -20.59 -6.00
C HIS A 132 -9.82 -21.03 -6.75
N LEU A 133 -8.74 -21.23 -6.00
CA LEU A 133 -7.45 -21.67 -6.52
C LEU A 133 -7.27 -23.16 -6.22
N ASN A 134 -7.13 -23.94 -7.28
CA ASN A 134 -6.91 -25.39 -7.18
C ASN A 134 -5.72 -25.80 -8.03
N SER A 135 -4.87 -26.67 -7.48
CA SER A 135 -3.70 -27.25 -8.16
C SER A 135 -3.64 -28.75 -7.91
N ASN A 136 -3.21 -29.52 -8.91
CA ASN A 136 -2.97 -30.96 -8.77
C ASN A 136 -1.83 -31.30 -7.78
N GLU A 137 -1.06 -30.29 -7.33
CA GLU A 137 -0.02 -30.43 -6.31
C GLU A 137 -0.55 -30.30 -4.88
N GLY A 138 -1.89 -30.31 -4.71
CA GLY A 138 -2.54 -30.28 -3.38
C GLY A 138 -2.95 -28.91 -2.90
N TRP A 139 -2.79 -27.86 -3.70
CA TRP A 139 -3.32 -26.52 -3.36
C TRP A 139 -4.81 -26.47 -3.66
N ASN A 140 -5.62 -26.19 -2.66
CA ASN A 140 -7.07 -26.04 -2.81
C ASN A 140 -7.56 -25.00 -1.80
N MET A 141 -7.92 -23.80 -2.30
CA MET A 141 -8.31 -22.67 -1.44
C MET A 141 -9.38 -21.83 -2.12
N ILE A 142 -10.40 -21.45 -1.34
CA ILE A 142 -11.43 -20.50 -1.76
C ILE A 142 -11.43 -19.28 -0.84
N GLY A 143 -11.67 -18.11 -1.41
CA GLY A 143 -11.78 -16.88 -0.62
C GLY A 143 -11.60 -15.61 -1.42
N GLY A 144 -11.25 -14.54 -0.73
CA GLY A 144 -11.04 -13.21 -1.30
C GLY A 144 -9.57 -12.82 -1.41
N LEU A 145 -9.25 -12.14 -2.48
CA LEU A 145 -7.98 -11.45 -2.66
C LEU A 145 -8.22 -10.01 -3.12
N PHE A 146 -7.20 -9.16 -3.00
CA PHE A 146 -7.21 -7.87 -3.66
C PHE A 146 -6.70 -7.99 -5.09
N PRO A 147 -7.25 -7.25 -6.06
CA PRO A 147 -6.72 -7.24 -7.42
C PRO A 147 -5.21 -6.98 -7.42
N GLY A 148 -4.46 -7.85 -8.08
CA GLY A 148 -2.99 -7.84 -8.06
C GLY A 148 -2.35 -8.67 -6.94
N SER A 149 -3.14 -9.38 -6.13
CA SER A 149 -2.62 -10.38 -5.19
C SER A 149 -2.59 -11.76 -5.83
N PRO A 150 -1.47 -12.48 -5.79
CA PRO A 150 -1.37 -13.84 -6.28
C PRO A 150 -1.89 -14.89 -5.29
N VAL A 151 -2.32 -14.48 -4.10
CA VAL A 151 -2.72 -15.38 -3.01
C VAL A 151 -4.05 -14.97 -2.38
N VAL A 152 -4.78 -15.96 -1.83
CA VAL A 152 -6.00 -15.74 -1.04
C VAL A 152 -5.63 -15.09 0.29
N LEU A 153 -6.21 -13.93 0.57
CA LEU A 153 -5.93 -13.15 1.78
C LEU A 153 -6.89 -13.49 2.93
N VAL A 154 -8.14 -13.81 2.61
CA VAL A 154 -9.15 -14.26 3.56
C VAL A 154 -9.91 -15.42 2.93
N GLY A 155 -10.15 -16.51 3.67
CA GLY A 155 -10.83 -17.67 3.10
C GLY A 155 -10.59 -18.94 3.88
N HIS A 156 -10.73 -20.07 3.20
CA HIS A 156 -10.54 -21.39 3.79
C HIS A 156 -10.13 -22.45 2.77
N ASN A 157 -9.64 -23.56 3.30
CA ASN A 157 -9.56 -24.86 2.62
C ASN A 157 -10.24 -25.93 3.48
N GLU A 158 -9.98 -27.22 3.21
CA GLU A 158 -10.59 -28.33 3.98
C GLU A 158 -10.16 -28.36 5.45
N ASN A 159 -9.02 -27.78 5.79
CA ASN A 159 -8.38 -27.94 7.08
C ASN A 159 -8.33 -26.67 7.92
N ILE A 160 -8.31 -25.50 7.30
CA ILE A 160 -8.12 -24.22 7.96
C ILE A 160 -8.96 -23.12 7.29
N GLY A 161 -9.51 -22.24 8.13
CA GLY A 161 -10.09 -20.97 7.69
C GLY A 161 -9.41 -19.80 8.40
N TRP A 162 -9.25 -18.68 7.70
CA TRP A 162 -8.68 -17.47 8.29
C TRP A 162 -9.29 -16.20 7.73
N SER A 163 -9.19 -15.16 8.51
CA SER A 163 -9.54 -13.81 8.11
C SER A 163 -8.76 -12.78 8.91
N HIS A 164 -8.76 -11.58 8.40
CA HIS A 164 -8.14 -10.43 9.04
C HIS A 164 -9.20 -9.39 9.38
N THR A 165 -9.08 -8.76 10.54
CA THR A 165 -9.84 -7.58 10.90
C THR A 165 -8.92 -6.36 10.83
N VAL A 166 -9.52 -5.17 10.65
CA VAL A 166 -8.73 -3.93 10.66
C VAL A 166 -8.16 -3.71 12.04
N ASN A 167 -6.85 -3.53 12.09
CA ASN A 167 -6.11 -3.02 13.22
C ASN A 167 -5.89 -1.51 13.01
N SER A 168 -5.70 -0.76 14.10
CA SER A 168 -5.39 0.68 14.06
C SER A 168 -4.06 0.96 14.75
N PRO A 169 -2.95 0.38 14.26
CA PRO A 169 -1.65 0.65 14.83
C PRO A 169 -1.23 2.10 14.54
N ASP A 170 -0.50 2.70 15.47
CA ASP A 170 0.13 4.00 15.29
C ASP A 170 1.44 3.80 14.50
N LEU A 171 1.35 3.88 13.18
CA LEU A 171 2.45 3.61 12.25
C LEU A 171 3.07 4.88 11.65
N ILE A 172 2.48 6.06 11.91
CA ILE A 172 2.88 7.29 11.22
C ILE A 172 3.26 8.36 12.21
N ASP A 173 4.53 8.70 12.21
CA ASP A 173 5.08 9.82 12.97
C ASP A 173 5.38 11.00 12.04
N THR A 174 5.11 12.21 12.54
CA THR A 174 5.49 13.45 11.88
C THR A 174 6.46 14.21 12.75
N TYR A 175 7.67 14.46 12.25
CA TYR A 175 8.74 15.18 12.93
C TYR A 175 8.87 16.58 12.35
N GLU A 176 8.75 17.60 13.18
CA GLU A 176 9.11 18.96 12.81
C GLU A 176 10.63 19.10 12.86
N LEU A 177 11.23 19.54 11.73
CA LEU A 177 12.68 19.61 11.57
C LEU A 177 13.18 21.05 11.80
N SER A 178 14.15 21.22 12.68
CA SER A 178 14.87 22.47 12.85
C SER A 178 15.86 22.64 11.70
N ILE A 179 15.59 23.57 10.80
CA ILE A 179 16.41 23.84 9.62
C ILE A 179 17.59 24.75 9.99
N ASN A 180 18.76 24.48 9.40
CA ASN A 180 19.92 25.36 9.57
C ASN A 180 19.65 26.74 8.96
N PRO A 181 19.68 27.84 9.76
CA PRO A 181 19.41 29.18 9.25
C PRO A 181 20.39 29.64 8.16
N GLN A 182 21.61 29.09 8.14
CA GLN A 182 22.65 29.42 7.16
C GLN A 182 22.63 28.54 5.92
N ASN A 183 21.95 27.37 6.00
CA ASN A 183 21.87 26.43 4.89
C ASN A 183 20.51 25.69 4.87
N PRO A 184 19.56 26.08 4.02
CA PRO A 184 18.22 25.48 3.98
C PRO A 184 18.20 24.02 3.49
N ASN A 185 19.33 23.46 3.09
CA ASN A 185 19.49 22.05 2.73
C ASN A 185 19.99 21.18 3.89
N GLN A 186 20.05 21.75 5.11
CA GLN A 186 20.45 21.04 6.32
C GLN A 186 19.37 21.14 7.39
N TYR A 187 19.27 20.09 8.19
CA TYR A 187 18.42 20.01 9.36
C TYR A 187 19.21 19.52 10.57
N TYR A 188 18.77 19.91 11.78
CA TYR A 188 19.40 19.49 13.02
C TYR A 188 18.99 18.05 13.37
N PHE A 189 19.97 17.19 13.65
CA PHE A 189 19.78 15.83 14.05
C PHE A 189 20.94 15.38 14.95
N ASP A 190 20.60 14.83 16.12
CA ASP A 190 21.57 14.24 17.05
C ASP A 190 22.81 15.11 17.31
N GLY A 191 22.57 16.35 17.72
CA GLY A 191 23.63 17.28 18.14
C GLY A 191 24.35 18.03 17.00
N ARG A 192 24.01 17.79 15.73
CA ARG A 192 24.65 18.42 14.57
C ARG A 192 23.70 18.68 13.41
N TYR A 193 24.15 19.47 12.44
CA TYR A 193 23.43 19.66 11.20
C TYR A 193 23.80 18.56 10.19
N GLU A 194 22.77 17.90 9.65
CA GLU A 194 22.87 16.86 8.62
C GLU A 194 22.29 17.39 7.29
N ASN A 195 22.87 16.97 6.18
CA ASN A 195 22.33 17.32 4.86
C ASN A 195 21.08 16.51 4.55
N PHE A 196 20.10 17.14 3.88
CA PHE A 196 19.05 16.37 3.22
C PHE A 196 19.63 15.56 2.07
N GLU A 197 19.12 14.35 1.90
CA GLU A 197 19.20 13.66 0.63
C GLU A 197 18.20 14.32 -0.33
N ILE A 198 18.70 14.86 -1.45
CA ILE A 198 17.88 15.61 -2.41
C ILE A 198 17.87 14.86 -3.73
N SER A 199 16.68 14.52 -4.19
CA SER A 199 16.44 13.91 -5.50
C SER A 199 15.46 14.75 -6.33
N GLU A 200 15.31 14.44 -7.61
CA GLU A 200 14.35 15.11 -8.50
C GLU A 200 13.28 14.13 -8.94
N ALA A 201 12.02 14.41 -8.58
CA ALA A 201 10.88 13.72 -9.12
C ALA A 201 10.40 14.39 -10.41
N LYS A 202 10.18 13.59 -11.46
CA LYS A 202 9.66 14.03 -12.76
C LYS A 202 8.25 13.51 -12.95
N ILE A 203 7.27 14.40 -13.02
CA ILE A 203 5.87 14.04 -13.21
C ILE A 203 5.47 14.49 -14.62
N LYS A 204 5.14 13.53 -15.49
CA LYS A 204 4.64 13.81 -16.83
C LYS A 204 3.12 13.92 -16.80
N VAL A 205 2.61 15.10 -17.08
CA VAL A 205 1.17 15.36 -17.17
C VAL A 205 0.78 15.56 -18.62
N LYS A 206 -0.27 14.85 -19.06
CA LYS A 206 -0.87 15.06 -20.38
C LYS A 206 -1.71 16.33 -20.32
N ILE A 207 -1.36 17.34 -21.12
CA ILE A 207 -2.09 18.61 -21.20
C ILE A 207 -3.23 18.50 -22.20
N TRP A 208 -2.91 18.13 -23.47
CA TRP A 208 -3.90 18.02 -24.53
C TRP A 208 -3.35 17.19 -25.70
N GLY A 209 -4.13 16.25 -26.24
CA GLY A 209 -3.72 15.40 -27.34
C GLY A 209 -2.41 14.65 -27.03
N PRO A 210 -1.39 14.74 -27.90
CA PRO A 210 -0.08 14.12 -27.65
C PRO A 210 0.84 14.97 -26.74
N ILE A 211 0.44 16.20 -26.40
CA ILE A 211 1.27 17.15 -25.66
C ILE A 211 1.35 16.75 -24.18
N LYS A 212 2.57 16.47 -23.71
CA LYS A 212 2.89 16.17 -22.31
C LYS A 212 3.79 17.25 -21.76
N TRP A 213 3.51 17.70 -20.54
CA TRP A 213 4.39 18.58 -19.77
C TRP A 213 5.08 17.82 -18.67
N THR A 214 6.37 18.04 -18.46
CA THR A 214 7.12 17.40 -17.38
C THR A 214 7.36 18.40 -16.27
N PHE A 215 6.70 18.20 -15.15
CA PHE A 215 6.98 18.93 -13.93
C PHE A 215 8.14 18.24 -13.20
N LYS A 216 9.08 19.06 -12.75
CA LYS A 216 10.22 18.63 -11.94
C LYS A 216 10.04 19.19 -10.54
N ARG A 217 10.14 18.34 -9.54
CA ARG A 217 10.13 18.75 -8.13
C ARG A 217 11.30 18.14 -7.38
N LYS A 218 11.96 18.95 -6.56
CA LYS A 218 12.93 18.46 -5.59
C LYS A 218 12.17 17.68 -4.51
N VAL A 219 12.66 16.50 -4.21
CA VAL A 219 12.19 15.66 -3.12
C VAL A 219 13.30 15.63 -2.09
N PHE A 220 12.96 15.96 -0.85
CA PHE A 220 13.88 15.99 0.27
C PHE A 220 13.63 14.75 1.13
N ARG A 221 14.69 14.14 1.60
CA ARG A 221 14.63 13.03 2.56
C ARG A 221 15.57 13.30 3.72
N SER A 222 15.09 13.06 4.92
CA SER A 222 15.86 13.07 6.16
C SER A 222 16.06 11.64 6.68
N LYS A 223 16.76 11.49 7.78
CA LYS A 223 16.86 10.20 8.51
C LYS A 223 15.52 9.71 9.06
N HIS A 224 14.56 10.62 9.25
CA HIS A 224 13.20 10.27 9.68
C HIS A 224 12.29 9.87 8.53
N GLY A 225 12.67 10.11 7.27
CA GLY A 225 11.86 9.81 6.10
C GLY A 225 11.73 10.98 5.12
N PRO A 226 10.77 10.90 4.16
CA PRO A 226 10.50 11.97 3.21
C PRO A 226 10.04 13.25 3.92
N VAL A 227 10.43 14.40 3.34
CA VAL A 227 10.19 15.71 3.95
C VAL A 227 9.29 16.55 3.07
N ILE A 228 8.24 17.10 3.66
CA ILE A 228 7.36 18.10 3.07
C ILE A 228 7.64 19.45 3.73
N LYS A 229 7.89 20.46 2.91
CA LYS A 229 8.06 21.84 3.34
C LYS A 229 6.81 22.63 2.98
N ASN A 230 6.26 23.33 3.96
CA ASN A 230 5.10 24.20 3.82
C ASN A 230 5.33 25.52 4.57
N ASP A 231 4.30 26.40 4.64
CA ASP A 231 4.43 27.72 5.27
C ASP A 231 4.60 27.66 6.80
N HIS A 232 4.29 26.51 7.42
CA HIS A 232 4.42 26.31 8.86
C HIS A 232 5.78 25.70 9.25
N GLY A 233 6.50 25.07 8.30
CA GLY A 233 7.78 24.45 8.61
C GLY A 233 8.23 23.36 7.65
N SER A 234 9.13 22.53 8.11
CA SER A 234 9.64 21.36 7.40
C SER A 234 9.34 20.11 8.22
N TYR A 235 8.59 19.19 7.65
CA TYR A 235 8.07 18.02 8.35
C TYR A 235 8.54 16.75 7.68
N ALA A 236 9.23 15.89 8.43
CA ALA A 236 9.55 14.54 7.99
C ALA A 236 8.44 13.59 8.42
N VAL A 237 8.03 12.72 7.52
CA VAL A 237 7.03 11.69 7.80
C VAL A 237 7.71 10.33 7.83
N ARG A 238 7.58 9.63 8.95
CA ARG A 238 8.05 8.26 9.13
C ARG A 238 6.88 7.30 9.12
N TYR A 239 6.97 6.28 8.32
CA TYR A 239 6.08 5.13 8.34
C TYR A 239 6.86 3.92 8.88
N SER A 240 6.30 3.23 9.88
CA SER A 240 6.96 2.16 10.65
C SER A 240 6.34 0.77 10.40
N GLY A 241 5.50 0.64 9.35
CA GLY A 241 4.89 -0.62 8.97
C GLY A 241 5.59 -1.33 7.81
#